data_1662edc91f09e9c86693dac6cc339f0f
#
_entry.id   1662edc91f09e9c86693dac6cc339f0f
#
_cell.length_a   1.000
_cell.length_b   1.000
_cell.length_c   1.000
_cell.angle_alpha   90.00
_cell.angle_beta   90.00
_cell.angle_gamma   90.00
#
_symmetry.space_group_name_H-M   'P 1'
#
loop_
_entity.id
_entity.type
_entity.pdbx_description
1 polymer ?
#
loop_
_entity_poly.entity_id
_entity_poly.type
_entity_poly.pdbx_seq_one_letter_code
_entity_poly.pdbx_strand_id
1 'polypeptide(L)'
;MTTQNPVYASQAKPWLKYYAQKYIDQTLPTLSAFDFVCHRNQNHLNDTALDYYGRKFTYADLIVNVKKTAAALRGVGVKKGDIVTVVSVMTPEVIALFYAADMVGATLNLVDPRYSVGGIPGD
;
A
#
# COMPACT_ATOMS: atom_id res chain seq x y z
N MET A 1 1.65 44.80 19.64
CA MET A 1 0.97 43.75 18.83
C MET A 1 1.90 42.55 18.73
N THR A 2 1.56 41.50 19.43
CA THR A 2 2.26 40.23 19.28
C THR A 2 1.73 39.57 17.99
N THR A 3 2.54 39.54 16.95
CA THR A 3 2.32 38.74 15.76
C THR A 3 2.37 37.27 16.18
N GLN A 4 1.22 36.67 16.41
CA GLN A 4 1.17 35.22 16.58
C GLN A 4 1.58 34.59 15.26
N ASN A 5 2.67 33.84 15.26
CA ASN A 5 3.04 33.03 14.12
C ASN A 5 1.90 32.06 13.78
N PRO A 6 1.52 31.93 12.51
CA PRO A 6 0.45 31.01 12.14
C PRO A 6 0.79 29.59 12.58
N VAL A 7 -0.11 28.94 13.30
CA VAL A 7 0.04 27.54 13.69
C VAL A 7 -0.43 26.68 12.53
N TYR A 8 0.51 25.98 11.88
CA TYR A 8 0.18 25.08 10.78
C TYR A 8 -0.63 23.86 11.26
N ALA A 9 -1.50 23.37 10.41
CA ALA A 9 -2.31 22.18 10.70
C ALA A 9 -1.46 20.95 11.07
N SER A 10 -0.27 20.81 10.49
CA SER A 10 0.70 19.77 10.84
C SER A 10 1.17 19.84 12.31
N GLN A 11 1.15 21.02 12.91
CA GLN A 11 1.51 21.25 14.32
C GLN A 11 0.29 21.14 15.24
N ALA A 12 -0.80 21.82 14.86
CA ALA A 12 -2.05 21.84 15.65
C ALA A 12 -2.82 20.52 15.61
N LYS A 13 -2.61 19.71 14.55
CA LYS A 13 -3.27 18.40 14.34
C LYS A 13 -4.77 18.42 14.63
N PRO A 14 -5.56 19.32 14.02
CA PRO A 14 -6.98 19.55 14.36
C PRO A 14 -7.85 18.31 14.10
N TRP A 15 -7.40 17.36 13.31
CA TRP A 15 -8.09 16.10 13.04
C TRP A 15 -8.10 15.14 14.23
N LEU A 16 -7.17 15.26 15.20
CA LEU A 16 -7.07 14.33 16.32
C LEU A 16 -8.33 14.29 17.18
N LYS A 17 -9.10 15.39 17.23
CA LYS A 17 -10.36 15.45 17.96
C LYS A 17 -11.44 14.48 17.45
N TYR A 18 -11.30 13.99 16.22
CA TYR A 18 -12.22 13.03 15.60
C TYR A 18 -11.82 11.57 15.80
N TYR A 19 -10.66 11.32 16.41
CA TYR A 19 -10.15 9.98 16.66
C TYR A 19 -10.37 9.59 18.12
N ALA A 20 -10.74 8.33 18.36
CA ALA A 20 -10.76 7.80 19.71
C ALA A 20 -9.33 7.73 20.28
N GLN A 21 -9.16 8.05 21.57
CA GLN A 21 -7.85 8.14 22.22
C GLN A 21 -6.98 6.88 22.00
N LYS A 22 -7.60 5.70 22.05
CA LYS A 22 -6.90 4.42 21.81
C LYS A 22 -6.15 4.34 20.47
N TYR A 23 -6.61 5.07 19.45
CA TYR A 23 -5.93 5.11 18.15
C TYR A 23 -4.84 6.18 18.09
N ILE A 24 -4.99 7.26 18.88
CA ILE A 24 -3.97 8.32 18.98
C ILE A 24 -2.74 7.78 19.70
N ASP A 25 -2.95 6.99 20.75
CA ASP A 25 -1.90 6.44 21.61
C ASP A 25 -1.29 5.14 21.04
N GLN A 26 -1.85 4.63 19.94
CA GLN A 26 -1.39 3.38 19.35
C GLN A 26 0.01 3.53 18.76
N THR A 27 0.92 2.71 19.22
CA THR A 27 2.25 2.59 18.62
C THR A 27 2.12 1.86 17.27
N LEU A 28 2.62 2.49 16.21
CA LEU A 28 2.66 1.86 14.90
C LEU A 28 3.73 0.77 14.87
N PRO A 29 3.45 -0.37 14.20
CA PRO A 29 4.46 -1.42 14.05
C PRO A 29 5.62 -0.94 13.18
N THR A 30 6.81 -1.48 13.46
CA THR A 30 8.03 -1.21 12.69
C THR A 30 8.25 -2.19 11.53
N LEU A 31 7.28 -3.07 11.31
CA LEU A 31 7.30 -4.05 10.22
C LEU A 31 6.98 -3.37 8.88
N SER A 32 7.44 -3.97 7.78
CA SER A 32 6.93 -3.63 6.46
C SER A 32 5.42 -3.94 6.35
N ALA A 33 4.74 -3.34 5.38
CA ALA A 33 3.31 -3.58 5.20
C ALA A 33 3.01 -5.07 4.95
N PHE A 34 3.83 -5.73 4.14
CA PHE A 34 3.66 -7.15 3.86
C PHE A 34 3.91 -8.02 5.09
N ASP A 35 4.99 -7.78 5.82
CA ASP A 35 5.31 -8.53 7.03
C ASP A 35 4.23 -8.35 8.10
N PHE A 36 3.67 -7.16 8.22
CA PHE A 36 2.55 -6.89 9.11
C PHE A 36 1.30 -7.71 8.74
N VAL A 37 0.94 -7.75 7.45
CA VAL A 37 -0.18 -8.56 6.96
C VAL A 37 0.06 -10.06 7.23
N CYS A 38 1.25 -10.57 6.96
CA CYS A 38 1.61 -11.96 7.24
C CYS A 38 1.52 -12.29 8.73
N HIS A 39 2.07 -11.42 9.59
CA HIS A 39 2.06 -11.62 11.03
C HIS A 39 0.63 -11.63 11.59
N ARG A 40 -0.21 -10.70 11.16
CA ARG A 40 -1.59 -10.58 11.64
C ARG A 40 -2.48 -11.74 11.21
N ASN A 41 -2.17 -12.39 10.10
CA ASN A 41 -3.01 -13.42 9.50
C ASN A 41 -2.37 -14.84 9.52
N GLN A 42 -1.34 -15.04 10.31
CA GLN A 42 -0.65 -16.34 10.41
C GLN A 42 -1.55 -17.52 10.80
N ASN A 43 -2.63 -17.25 11.52
CA ASN A 43 -3.64 -18.23 11.93
C ASN A 43 -4.90 -18.21 11.03
N HIS A 44 -4.89 -17.43 9.94
CA HIS A 44 -6.01 -17.18 9.04
C HIS A 44 -5.68 -17.48 7.59
N LEU A 45 -4.71 -18.34 7.33
CA LEU A 45 -4.17 -18.60 5.99
C LEU A 45 -5.21 -19.12 5.00
N ASN A 46 -6.25 -19.81 5.48
CA ASN A 46 -7.32 -20.34 4.65
C ASN A 46 -8.51 -19.39 4.50
N ASP A 47 -8.49 -18.25 5.21
CA ASP A 47 -9.55 -17.26 5.09
C ASP A 47 -9.38 -16.46 3.80
N THR A 48 -10.49 -15.96 3.27
CA THR A 48 -10.47 -15.13 2.06
C THR A 48 -9.78 -13.80 2.34
N ALA A 49 -8.69 -13.54 1.63
CA ALA A 49 -7.97 -12.27 1.67
C ALA A 49 -8.49 -11.28 0.61
N LEU A 50 -8.80 -11.76 -0.59
CA LEU A 50 -9.28 -10.96 -1.71
C LEU A 50 -10.48 -11.65 -2.36
N ASP A 51 -11.49 -10.85 -2.71
CA ASP A 51 -12.60 -11.26 -3.56
C ASP A 51 -12.72 -10.25 -4.70
N TYR A 52 -12.45 -10.73 -5.92
CA TYR A 52 -12.50 -9.90 -7.12
C TYR A 52 -13.52 -10.48 -8.09
N TYR A 53 -14.75 -9.93 -8.05
CA TYR A 53 -15.86 -10.38 -8.87
C TYR A 53 -16.15 -11.90 -8.74
N GLY A 54 -16.10 -12.42 -7.50
CA GLY A 54 -16.29 -13.84 -7.20
C GLY A 54 -15.06 -14.73 -7.33
N ARG A 55 -13.95 -14.18 -7.84
CA ARG A 55 -12.65 -14.84 -7.85
C ARG A 55 -11.97 -14.60 -6.50
N LYS A 56 -11.94 -15.63 -5.68
CA LYS A 56 -11.46 -15.55 -4.30
C LYS A 56 -10.02 -16.06 -4.18
N PHE A 57 -9.25 -15.35 -3.36
CA PHE A 57 -7.89 -15.73 -2.97
C PHE A 57 -7.81 -15.80 -1.46
N THR A 58 -7.22 -16.84 -0.93
CA THR A 58 -6.92 -16.95 0.50
C THR A 58 -5.68 -16.12 0.85
N TYR A 59 -5.43 -15.92 2.15
CA TYR A 59 -4.14 -15.33 2.59
C TYR A 59 -2.95 -16.18 2.15
N ALA A 60 -3.06 -17.51 2.16
CA ALA A 60 -2.01 -18.38 1.64
C ALA A 60 -1.73 -18.12 0.15
N ASP A 61 -2.79 -18.00 -0.67
CA ASP A 61 -2.65 -17.69 -2.10
C ASP A 61 -1.99 -16.34 -2.31
N LEU A 62 -2.43 -15.32 -1.57
CA LEU A 62 -1.86 -13.97 -1.62
C LEU A 62 -0.37 -14.00 -1.31
N ILE A 63 0.04 -14.66 -0.23
CA ILE A 63 1.44 -14.74 0.19
C ILE A 63 2.28 -15.43 -0.89
N VAL A 64 1.80 -16.51 -1.47
CA VAL A 64 2.49 -17.23 -2.57
C VAL A 64 2.64 -16.32 -3.79
N ASN A 65 1.56 -15.63 -4.19
CA ASN A 65 1.58 -14.73 -5.33
C ASN A 65 2.52 -13.53 -5.12
N VAL A 66 2.53 -12.95 -3.93
CA VAL A 66 3.46 -11.87 -3.56
C VAL A 66 4.90 -12.33 -3.67
N LYS A 67 5.25 -13.50 -3.12
CA LYS A 67 6.62 -14.04 -3.18
C LYS A 67 7.06 -14.33 -4.60
N LYS A 68 6.19 -14.90 -5.43
CA LYS A 68 6.48 -15.13 -6.86
C LYS A 68 6.70 -13.81 -7.60
N THR A 69 5.86 -12.82 -7.36
CA THR A 69 5.98 -11.50 -7.98
C THR A 69 7.25 -10.78 -7.54
N ALA A 70 7.63 -10.88 -6.26
CA ALA A 70 8.88 -10.33 -5.75
C ALA A 70 10.11 -10.98 -6.41
N ALA A 71 10.08 -12.30 -6.59
CA ALA A 71 11.13 -13.01 -7.31
C ALA A 71 11.24 -12.56 -8.78
N ALA A 72 10.09 -12.35 -9.45
CA ALA A 72 10.04 -11.83 -10.81
C ALA A 72 10.61 -10.40 -10.89
N LEU A 73 10.25 -9.52 -9.97
CA LEU A 73 10.78 -8.15 -9.90
C LEU A 73 12.31 -8.17 -9.76
N ARG A 74 12.84 -9.00 -8.85
CA ARG A 74 14.30 -9.15 -8.71
C ARG A 74 14.95 -9.71 -9.98
N GLY A 75 14.28 -10.65 -10.64
CA GLY A 75 14.75 -11.25 -11.88
C GLY A 75 14.89 -10.28 -13.05
N VAL A 76 14.05 -9.24 -13.09
CA VAL A 76 14.17 -8.15 -14.08
C VAL A 76 15.02 -6.97 -13.60
N GLY A 77 15.68 -7.10 -12.45
CA GLY A 77 16.64 -6.12 -11.95
C GLY A 77 16.10 -5.05 -11.01
N VAL A 78 14.84 -5.15 -10.55
CA VAL A 78 14.29 -4.24 -9.56
C VAL A 78 14.95 -4.48 -8.21
N LYS A 79 15.40 -3.42 -7.57
CA LYS A 79 16.11 -3.43 -6.28
C LYS A 79 15.60 -2.34 -5.35
N LYS A 80 16.04 -2.39 -4.11
CA LYS A 80 15.72 -1.40 -3.08
C LYS A 80 16.00 0.03 -3.58
N GLY A 81 15.03 0.91 -3.40
CA GLY A 81 15.10 2.31 -3.79
C GLY A 81 14.59 2.58 -5.22
N ASP A 82 14.33 1.56 -6.01
CA ASP A 82 13.76 1.72 -7.35
C ASP A 82 12.28 2.13 -7.28
N ILE A 83 11.81 2.77 -8.35
CA ILE A 83 10.41 3.11 -8.54
C ILE A 83 9.84 2.23 -9.66
N VAL A 84 8.77 1.50 -9.34
CA VAL A 84 8.03 0.68 -10.31
C VAL A 84 6.73 1.37 -10.63
N THR A 85 6.60 1.87 -11.87
CA THR A 85 5.36 2.50 -12.32
C THR A 85 4.42 1.46 -12.91
N VAL A 86 3.18 1.48 -12.44
CA VAL A 86 2.11 0.58 -12.88
C VAL A 86 0.93 1.38 -13.37
N VAL A 87 0.55 1.15 -14.63
CA VAL A 87 -0.63 1.75 -15.24
C VAL A 87 -1.71 0.68 -15.29
N SER A 88 -2.61 0.68 -14.34
CA SER A 88 -3.65 -0.35 -14.22
C SER A 88 -4.81 0.12 -13.34
N VAL A 89 -5.97 -0.52 -13.51
CA VAL A 89 -7.03 -0.51 -12.51
C VAL A 89 -6.65 -1.47 -11.37
N MET A 90 -7.32 -1.33 -10.23
CA MET A 90 -7.05 -2.20 -9.08
C MET A 90 -7.52 -3.63 -9.36
N THR A 91 -6.58 -4.56 -9.39
CA THR A 91 -6.78 -6.00 -9.58
C THR A 91 -6.02 -6.78 -8.52
N PRO A 92 -6.31 -8.08 -8.31
CA PRO A 92 -5.53 -8.93 -7.40
C PRO A 92 -4.03 -8.95 -7.74
N GLU A 93 -3.70 -8.90 -9.02
CA GLU A 93 -2.31 -8.85 -9.51
C GLU A 93 -1.60 -7.56 -9.09
N VAL A 94 -2.29 -6.42 -9.13
CA VAL A 94 -1.76 -5.12 -8.65
C VAL A 94 -1.54 -5.15 -7.14
N ILE A 95 -2.43 -5.78 -6.38
CA ILE A 95 -2.26 -5.92 -4.93
C ILE A 95 -1.04 -6.80 -4.62
N ALA A 96 -0.87 -7.91 -5.33
CA ALA A 96 0.32 -8.74 -5.19
C ALA A 96 1.60 -7.98 -5.54
N LEU A 97 1.56 -7.16 -6.59
CA LEU A 97 2.68 -6.31 -7.00
C LEU A 97 3.00 -5.23 -5.95
N PHE A 98 1.99 -4.64 -5.31
CA PHE A 98 2.18 -3.66 -4.24
C PHE A 98 2.99 -4.27 -3.07
N TYR A 99 2.58 -5.42 -2.57
CA TYR A 99 3.29 -6.10 -1.50
C TYR A 99 4.64 -6.68 -1.94
N ALA A 100 4.75 -7.09 -3.21
CA ALA A 100 6.02 -7.54 -3.77
C ALA A 100 7.06 -6.41 -3.88
N ALA A 101 6.63 -5.22 -4.29
CA ALA A 101 7.48 -4.03 -4.29
C ALA A 101 7.94 -3.69 -2.86
N ASP A 102 7.04 -3.78 -1.88
CA ASP A 102 7.37 -3.60 -0.45
C ASP A 102 8.44 -4.62 0.00
N MET A 103 8.30 -5.90 -0.34
CA MET A 103 9.30 -6.92 -0.04
C MET A 103 10.68 -6.63 -0.63
N VAL A 104 10.72 -6.09 -1.84
CA VAL A 104 11.97 -5.75 -2.54
C VAL A 104 12.58 -4.46 -2.00
N GLY A 105 11.78 -3.62 -1.35
CA GLY A 105 12.15 -2.28 -0.91
C GLY A 105 12.06 -1.22 -2.01
N ALA A 106 11.28 -1.50 -3.06
CA ALA A 106 10.95 -0.58 -4.14
C ALA A 106 9.68 0.22 -3.82
N THR A 107 9.54 1.35 -4.47
CA THR A 107 8.32 2.18 -4.39
C THR A 107 7.41 1.88 -5.58
N LEU A 108 6.14 1.63 -5.33
CA LEU A 108 5.15 1.45 -6.37
C LEU A 108 4.49 2.80 -6.69
N ASN A 109 4.55 3.22 -7.94
CA ASN A 109 3.86 4.39 -8.46
C ASN A 109 2.64 3.93 -9.27
N LEU A 110 1.45 4.13 -8.70
CA LEU A 110 0.19 3.73 -9.33
C LEU A 110 -0.35 4.86 -10.19
N VAL A 111 -0.61 4.57 -11.46
CA VAL A 111 -1.18 5.52 -12.42
C VAL A 111 -2.52 4.97 -12.92
N ASP A 112 -3.54 5.80 -12.85
CA ASP A 112 -4.85 5.46 -13.40
C ASP A 112 -4.77 5.43 -14.94
N PRO A 113 -5.15 4.31 -15.59
CA PRO A 113 -5.08 4.18 -17.05
C PRO A 113 -6.02 5.12 -17.81
N ARG A 114 -6.97 5.77 -17.11
CA ARG A 114 -7.89 6.74 -17.71
C ARG A 114 -7.26 8.11 -17.94
N TYR A 115 -6.09 8.39 -17.34
CA TYR A 115 -5.34 9.61 -17.62
C TYR A 115 -4.71 9.54 -19.02
N SER A 116 -5.00 10.53 -19.88
CA SER A 116 -4.35 10.66 -21.18
C SER A 116 -2.99 11.34 -21.06
N VAL A 117 -2.10 11.01 -21.99
CA VAL A 117 -0.82 11.73 -22.17
C VAL A 117 -1.13 13.14 -22.65
N GLY A 118 -1.17 14.10 -21.76
CA GLY A 118 -1.57 15.48 -22.05
C GLY A 118 -2.42 16.09 -20.96
N GLY A 119 -2.67 15.33 -19.94
CA GLY A 119 -3.19 15.79 -18.65
C GLY A 119 -4.63 16.17 -18.61
N ILE A 120 -5.38 16.66 -18.21
CA ILE A 120 -6.73 17.07 -17.83
C ILE A 120 -7.79 16.32 -18.63
N PRO A 121 -8.54 15.41 -18.01
CA PRO A 121 -9.74 14.86 -18.64
C PRO A 121 -10.77 15.98 -18.81
N GLY A 122 -11.21 16.23 -20.01
CA GLY A 122 -12.41 17.00 -20.26
C GLY A 122 -12.25 18.33 -20.98
N ASP A 123 -11.42 18.39 -21.97
CA ASP A 123 -11.56 19.39 -23.05
C ASP A 123 -12.12 18.74 -24.32
#